data_f737a9b7ed5a672c7995322d990cdd6c
#
_entry.id   f737a9b7ed5a672c7995322d990cdd6c
#
_cell.length_a   1.000
_cell.length_b   1.000
_cell.length_c   1.000
_cell.angle_alpha   90.00
_cell.angle_beta   90.00
_cell.angle_gamma   90.00
#
_symmetry.space_group_name_H-M   'P 1'
#
loop_
_entity.id
_entity.type
_entity.pdbx_description
1 polymer ?
#
loop_
_entity_poly.entity_id
_entity_poly.type
_entity_poly.pdbx_seq_one_letter_code
_entity_poly.pdbx_strand_id
1 'polypeptide(L)'
;MIEFEYPDGATPINADETEGLLLTHITTRAELDRWEQENINEALAWIEERKPKDILNEPFMKLLHKKMFCNVWKWAGKFRQSEKNIGVPWYRISVDLKQLCDDVKYWIENKTFSEDETAARFHHRLVSIHLFPNGNGRHARLIADILLETVLDKAPFTWGSANLIVAGVDRRKYIESLVAADKNDYKPLLDFVRS
;
A
#
# COMPACT_ATOMS: atom_id res chain seq x y z
N MET A 1 1.48 -0.52 -27.87
CA MET A 1 1.09 -0.82 -26.47
C MET A 1 2.38 -0.76 -25.66
N ILE A 2 2.45 -0.02 -24.56
CA ILE A 2 3.66 0.07 -23.75
C ILE A 2 3.66 -1.19 -22.87
N GLU A 3 4.65 -2.07 -23.05
CA GLU A 3 4.89 -3.20 -22.15
C GLU A 3 5.89 -2.77 -21.09
N PHE A 4 5.47 -2.84 -19.83
CA PHE A 4 6.35 -2.60 -18.69
C PHE A 4 6.88 -3.92 -18.16
N GLU A 5 8.19 -4.01 -17.94
CA GLU A 5 8.77 -5.12 -17.17
C GLU A 5 8.42 -4.96 -15.68
N TYR A 6 8.00 -6.04 -15.04
CA TYR A 6 7.60 -6.04 -13.64
C TYR A 6 8.56 -6.89 -12.81
N PRO A 7 9.07 -6.38 -11.69
CA PRO A 7 9.86 -7.18 -10.76
C PRO A 7 9.00 -8.23 -10.04
N ASP A 8 9.62 -9.26 -9.51
CA ASP A 8 8.95 -10.33 -8.76
C ASP A 8 8.01 -9.79 -7.69
N GLY A 9 6.80 -10.37 -7.61
CA GLY A 9 5.74 -9.94 -6.67
C GLY A 9 5.12 -8.58 -6.99
N ALA A 10 5.40 -8.00 -8.15
CA ALA A 10 4.64 -6.83 -8.62
C ALA A 10 3.32 -7.27 -9.26
N THR A 11 2.31 -6.41 -9.15
CA THR A 11 1.02 -6.61 -9.84
C THR A 11 1.10 -5.98 -11.21
N PRO A 12 0.98 -6.77 -12.29
CA PRO A 12 0.91 -6.22 -13.64
C PRO A 12 -0.31 -5.30 -13.81
N ILE A 13 -0.13 -4.23 -14.57
CA ILE A 13 -1.22 -3.37 -15.01
C ILE A 13 -1.84 -4.02 -16.24
N ASN A 14 -3.15 -4.23 -16.24
CA ASN A 14 -3.88 -4.77 -17.38
C ASN A 14 -3.95 -3.74 -18.52
N ALA A 15 -4.22 -4.19 -19.74
CA ALA A 15 -4.33 -3.30 -20.92
C ALA A 15 -5.33 -2.15 -20.69
N ASP A 16 -6.53 -2.48 -20.19
CA ASP A 16 -7.59 -1.50 -19.90
C ASP A 16 -7.17 -0.48 -18.83
N GLU A 17 -6.33 -0.89 -17.88
CA GLU A 17 -5.80 0.00 -16.85
C GLU A 17 -4.69 0.90 -17.38
N THR A 18 -3.91 0.41 -18.36
CA THR A 18 -2.90 1.20 -19.07
C THR A 18 -3.52 2.38 -19.82
N GLU A 19 -4.74 2.24 -20.33
CA GLU A 19 -5.50 3.36 -20.94
C GLU A 19 -5.79 4.48 -19.93
N GLY A 20 -5.67 4.17 -18.62
CA GLY A 20 -5.78 5.14 -17.54
C GLY A 20 -4.56 6.04 -17.36
N LEU A 21 -3.46 5.85 -18.08
CA LEU A 21 -2.28 6.70 -18.01
C LEU A 21 -2.59 8.10 -18.54
N LEU A 22 -2.33 9.12 -17.71
CA LEU A 22 -2.55 10.54 -18.07
C LEU A 22 -1.39 11.10 -18.88
N LEU A 23 -0.17 10.60 -18.65
CA LEU A 23 1.08 11.10 -19.22
C LEU A 23 1.44 10.27 -20.47
N THR A 24 0.83 10.60 -21.59
CA THR A 24 0.94 9.83 -22.85
C THR A 24 2.33 9.82 -23.49
N HIS A 25 3.24 10.68 -23.02
CA HIS A 25 4.62 10.76 -23.48
C HIS A 25 5.56 9.78 -22.76
N ILE A 26 5.12 9.15 -21.67
CA ILE A 26 5.91 8.16 -20.93
C ILE A 26 6.02 6.89 -21.77
N THR A 27 7.23 6.41 -21.95
CA THR A 27 7.54 5.22 -22.73
C THR A 27 8.30 4.15 -21.97
N THR A 28 8.87 4.50 -20.82
CA THR A 28 9.68 3.58 -20.01
C THR A 28 9.13 3.43 -18.58
N ARG A 29 9.44 2.29 -17.97
CA ARG A 29 9.10 2.04 -16.56
C ARG A 29 9.78 3.03 -15.62
N ALA A 30 11.02 3.40 -15.88
CA ALA A 30 11.78 4.34 -15.06
C ALA A 30 11.15 5.74 -15.06
N GLU A 31 10.67 6.20 -16.21
CA GLU A 31 9.92 7.47 -16.29
C GLU A 31 8.63 7.40 -15.47
N LEU A 32 7.87 6.31 -15.61
CA LEU A 32 6.64 6.11 -14.83
C LEU A 32 6.91 6.12 -13.33
N ASP A 33 7.90 5.36 -12.86
CA ASP A 33 8.26 5.29 -11.44
C ASP A 33 8.67 6.67 -10.90
N ARG A 34 9.36 7.48 -11.69
CA ARG A 34 9.74 8.86 -11.32
C ARG A 34 8.51 9.75 -11.14
N TRP A 35 7.58 9.74 -12.08
CA TRP A 35 6.36 10.55 -12.00
C TRP A 35 5.46 10.10 -10.85
N GLU A 36 5.33 8.79 -10.63
CA GLU A 36 4.61 8.27 -9.49
C GLU A 36 5.28 8.69 -8.17
N GLN A 37 6.62 8.68 -8.09
CA GLN A 37 7.34 9.12 -6.90
C GLN A 37 7.17 10.62 -6.63
N GLU A 38 7.18 11.47 -7.65
CA GLU A 38 6.88 12.90 -7.51
C GLU A 38 5.48 13.14 -6.93
N ASN A 39 4.48 12.42 -7.44
CA ASN A 39 3.11 12.51 -6.92
C ASN A 39 2.99 11.96 -5.48
N ILE A 40 3.74 10.92 -5.13
CA ILE A 40 3.81 10.41 -3.75
C ILE A 40 4.44 11.46 -2.82
N ASN A 41 5.46 12.19 -3.24
CA ASN A 41 6.08 13.24 -2.44
C ASN A 41 5.09 14.38 -2.13
N GLU A 42 4.23 14.76 -3.09
CA GLU A 42 3.13 15.70 -2.86
C GLU A 42 2.12 15.17 -1.82
N ALA A 43 1.82 13.87 -1.88
CA ALA A 43 0.95 13.22 -0.90
C ALA A 43 1.57 13.22 0.51
N LEU A 44 2.88 12.99 0.63
CA LEU A 44 3.61 13.06 1.90
C LEU A 44 3.55 14.47 2.50
N ALA A 45 3.80 15.51 1.71
CA ALA A 45 3.68 16.90 2.16
C ALA A 45 2.25 17.23 2.66
N TRP A 46 1.23 16.73 1.95
CA TRP A 46 -0.16 16.88 2.36
C TRP A 46 -0.47 16.16 3.69
N ILE A 47 0.10 14.95 3.92
CA ILE A 47 -0.07 14.21 5.18
C ILE A 47 0.59 14.97 6.33
N GLU A 48 1.80 15.48 6.14
CA GLU A 48 2.55 16.22 7.15
C GLU A 48 1.81 17.49 7.59
N GLU A 49 1.20 18.21 6.64
CA GLU A 49 0.38 19.39 6.92
C GLU A 49 -0.91 19.05 7.69
N ARG A 50 -1.61 17.96 7.27
CA ARG A 50 -2.96 17.65 7.76
C ARG A 50 -2.98 16.79 9.01
N LYS A 51 -1.97 15.94 9.22
CA LYS A 51 -1.86 14.96 10.31
C LYS A 51 -3.18 14.22 10.57
N PRO A 52 -3.72 13.51 9.55
CA PRO A 52 -5.04 12.91 9.62
C PRO A 52 -5.08 11.83 10.71
N LYS A 53 -6.15 11.82 11.54
CA LYS A 53 -6.36 10.83 12.60
C LYS A 53 -7.47 9.83 12.29
N ASP A 54 -8.50 10.25 11.56
CA ASP A 54 -9.58 9.34 11.12
C ASP A 54 -9.21 8.69 9.80
N ILE A 55 -8.32 7.71 9.87
CA ILE A 55 -7.74 7.04 8.69
C ILE A 55 -8.31 5.64 8.44
N LEU A 56 -8.96 5.02 9.44
CA LEU A 56 -9.47 3.66 9.37
C LEU A 56 -10.90 3.63 8.77
N ASN A 57 -11.01 4.05 7.50
CA ASN A 57 -12.26 4.05 6.74
C ASN A 57 -12.01 4.06 5.22
N GLU A 58 -12.97 3.57 4.45
CA GLU A 58 -12.88 3.49 2.99
C GLU A 58 -12.65 4.86 2.31
N PRO A 59 -13.34 5.95 2.69
CA PRO A 59 -13.09 7.27 2.10
C PRO A 59 -11.64 7.71 2.21
N PHE A 60 -11.00 7.51 3.35
CA PHE A 60 -9.60 7.88 3.54
C PHE A 60 -8.65 7.01 2.71
N MET A 61 -8.89 5.69 2.64
CA MET A 61 -8.08 4.80 1.78
C MET A 61 -8.08 5.27 0.33
N LYS A 62 -9.27 5.60 -0.20
CA LYS A 62 -9.42 6.12 -1.56
C LYS A 62 -8.76 7.49 -1.73
N LEU A 63 -8.93 8.38 -0.75
CA LEU A 63 -8.35 9.72 -0.79
C LEU A 63 -6.83 9.67 -0.80
N LEU A 64 -6.22 8.87 0.09
CA LEU A 64 -4.77 8.70 0.15
C LEU A 64 -4.22 8.17 -1.16
N HIS A 65 -4.81 7.10 -1.69
CA HIS A 65 -4.38 6.53 -2.97
C HIS A 65 -4.55 7.54 -4.13
N LYS A 66 -5.63 8.32 -4.12
CA LYS A 66 -5.81 9.40 -5.09
C LYS A 66 -4.69 10.44 -4.99
N LYS A 67 -4.35 10.89 -3.78
CA LYS A 67 -3.25 11.84 -3.55
C LYS A 67 -1.91 11.32 -4.05
N MET A 68 -1.65 10.01 -3.90
CA MET A 68 -0.40 9.38 -4.32
C MET A 68 -0.24 9.21 -5.83
N PHE A 69 -1.34 9.19 -6.61
CA PHE A 69 -1.28 8.72 -8.00
C PHE A 69 -2.13 9.53 -9.00
N CYS A 70 -2.85 10.58 -8.57
CA CYS A 70 -3.83 11.27 -9.43
C CYS A 70 -3.22 12.08 -10.57
N ASN A 71 -1.94 12.45 -10.49
CA ASN A 71 -1.23 13.14 -11.57
C ASN A 71 -0.77 12.18 -12.67
N VAL A 72 -0.80 10.88 -12.39
CA VAL A 72 -0.32 9.83 -13.30
C VAL A 72 -1.48 8.97 -13.83
N TRP A 73 -2.48 8.66 -12.98
CA TRP A 73 -3.50 7.66 -13.28
C TRP A 73 -4.93 8.15 -13.11
N LYS A 74 -5.78 7.98 -14.12
CA LYS A 74 -7.23 8.29 -14.10
C LYS A 74 -8.00 7.44 -13.06
N TRP A 75 -7.54 6.24 -12.76
CA TRP A 75 -8.15 5.34 -11.80
C TRP A 75 -7.65 5.55 -10.35
N ALA A 76 -6.74 6.50 -10.11
CA ALA A 76 -6.25 6.79 -8.77
C ALA A 76 -7.40 7.03 -7.78
N GLY A 77 -7.39 6.32 -6.65
CA GLY A 77 -8.45 6.37 -5.64
C GLY A 77 -9.71 5.56 -5.97
N LYS A 78 -9.73 4.80 -7.06
CA LYS A 78 -10.84 3.90 -7.41
C LYS A 78 -10.42 2.45 -7.15
N PHE A 79 -11.25 1.68 -6.46
CA PHE A 79 -11.01 0.25 -6.29
C PHE A 79 -11.00 -0.47 -7.64
N ARG A 80 -10.18 -1.51 -7.73
CA ARG A 80 -10.18 -2.38 -8.91
C ARG A 80 -11.53 -3.05 -9.11
N GLN A 81 -11.87 -3.30 -10.36
CA GLN A 81 -13.09 -3.99 -10.78
C GLN A 81 -12.75 -5.26 -11.58
N SER A 82 -11.51 -5.74 -11.47
CA SER A 82 -11.01 -6.95 -12.11
C SER A 82 -10.23 -7.80 -11.14
N GLU A 83 -10.12 -9.09 -11.44
CA GLU A 83 -9.26 -9.99 -10.69
C GLU A 83 -7.79 -9.69 -10.99
N LYS A 84 -6.94 -9.94 -9.99
CA LYS A 84 -5.49 -9.82 -10.07
C LYS A 84 -4.84 -11.15 -9.69
N ASN A 85 -3.53 -11.24 -9.89
CA ASN A 85 -2.72 -12.39 -9.46
C ASN A 85 -2.72 -12.59 -7.93
N ILE A 86 -3.05 -11.54 -7.17
CA ILE A 86 -3.23 -11.56 -5.71
C ILE A 86 -4.43 -10.71 -5.33
N GLY A 87 -4.97 -10.92 -4.16
CA GLY A 87 -6.09 -10.13 -3.64
C GLY A 87 -7.36 -10.95 -3.42
N VAL A 88 -8.30 -10.36 -2.71
CA VAL A 88 -9.65 -10.92 -2.59
C VAL A 88 -10.44 -10.72 -3.88
N PRO A 89 -11.53 -11.44 -4.14
CA PRO A 89 -12.44 -11.12 -5.24
C PRO A 89 -12.84 -9.65 -5.21
N TRP A 90 -12.79 -8.97 -6.36
CA TRP A 90 -12.95 -7.51 -6.44
C TRP A 90 -14.26 -7.00 -5.81
N TYR A 91 -15.33 -7.76 -5.89
CA TYR A 91 -16.62 -7.41 -5.29
C TYR A 91 -16.66 -7.53 -3.76
N ARG A 92 -15.63 -8.13 -3.14
CA ARG A 92 -15.48 -8.23 -1.68
C ARG A 92 -14.68 -7.10 -1.06
N ILE A 93 -13.97 -6.32 -1.85
CA ILE A 93 -13.01 -5.31 -1.38
C ILE A 93 -13.59 -4.41 -0.29
N SER A 94 -14.76 -3.81 -0.50
CA SER A 94 -15.36 -2.88 0.47
C SER A 94 -15.76 -3.57 1.78
N VAL A 95 -16.22 -4.83 1.70
CA VAL A 95 -16.60 -5.60 2.90
C VAL A 95 -15.35 -5.99 3.69
N ASP A 96 -14.34 -6.54 3.02
CA ASP A 96 -13.11 -7.00 3.68
C ASP A 96 -12.29 -5.82 4.23
N LEU A 97 -12.32 -4.66 3.54
CA LEU A 97 -11.72 -3.43 4.04
C LEU A 97 -12.45 -2.91 5.28
N LYS A 98 -13.79 -2.88 5.27
CA LYS A 98 -14.57 -2.46 6.43
C LYS A 98 -14.23 -3.34 7.63
N GLN A 99 -14.24 -4.66 7.47
CA GLN A 99 -13.88 -5.60 8.52
C GLN A 99 -12.47 -5.34 9.06
N LEU A 100 -11.49 -5.11 8.17
CA LEU A 100 -10.12 -4.77 8.58
C LEU A 100 -10.08 -3.49 9.41
N CYS A 101 -10.77 -2.43 8.97
CA CYS A 101 -10.80 -1.18 9.72
C CYS A 101 -11.42 -1.35 11.12
N ASP A 102 -12.49 -2.13 11.22
CA ASP A 102 -13.16 -2.42 12.49
C ASP A 102 -12.24 -3.28 13.40
N ASP A 103 -11.56 -4.28 12.85
CA ASP A 103 -10.59 -5.11 13.57
C ASP A 103 -9.43 -4.25 14.13
N VAL A 104 -8.86 -3.35 13.33
CA VAL A 104 -7.75 -2.48 13.77
C VAL A 104 -8.19 -1.53 14.87
N LYS A 105 -9.39 -0.94 14.79
CA LYS A 105 -9.96 -0.12 15.87
C LYS A 105 -10.08 -0.94 17.16
N TYR A 106 -10.60 -2.16 17.06
CA TYR A 106 -10.72 -3.05 18.19
C TYR A 106 -9.35 -3.39 18.81
N TRP A 107 -8.33 -3.69 17.98
CA TRP A 107 -6.99 -4.00 18.48
C TRP A 107 -6.36 -2.83 19.23
N ILE A 108 -6.58 -1.59 18.75
CA ILE A 108 -6.08 -0.38 19.41
C ILE A 108 -6.81 -0.16 20.73
N GLU A 109 -8.13 -0.20 20.75
CA GLU A 109 -8.97 0.06 21.94
C GLU A 109 -8.69 -0.96 23.06
N ASN A 110 -8.51 -2.25 22.68
CA ASN A 110 -8.30 -3.34 23.62
C ASN A 110 -6.82 -3.68 23.86
N LYS A 111 -5.88 -2.96 23.23
CA LYS A 111 -4.45 -3.24 23.32
C LYS A 111 -4.10 -4.73 23.03
N THR A 112 -4.76 -5.28 22.00
CA THR A 112 -4.66 -6.71 21.65
C THR A 112 -3.25 -7.08 21.21
N PHE A 113 -2.57 -6.18 20.51
CA PHE A 113 -1.19 -6.30 20.04
C PHE A 113 -0.38 -5.06 20.43
N SER A 114 0.95 -5.15 20.32
CA SER A 114 1.79 -3.96 20.38
C SER A 114 1.46 -3.01 19.22
N GLU A 115 1.88 -1.76 19.32
CA GLU A 115 1.65 -0.75 18.27
C GLU A 115 2.28 -1.18 16.94
N ASP A 116 3.53 -1.67 16.99
CA ASP A 116 4.23 -2.17 15.80
C ASP A 116 3.51 -3.38 15.19
N GLU A 117 3.07 -4.33 16.01
CA GLU A 117 2.36 -5.50 15.52
C GLU A 117 0.99 -5.12 14.94
N THR A 118 0.26 -4.18 15.57
CA THR A 118 -0.99 -3.63 15.03
C THR A 118 -0.79 -3.04 13.64
N ALA A 119 0.23 -2.20 13.47
CA ALA A 119 0.53 -1.57 12.18
C ALA A 119 1.03 -2.58 11.13
N ALA A 120 1.85 -3.55 11.52
CA ALA A 120 2.34 -4.59 10.62
C ALA A 120 1.20 -5.53 10.15
N ARG A 121 0.28 -5.91 11.03
CA ARG A 121 -0.92 -6.70 10.69
C ARG A 121 -1.87 -5.92 9.78
N PHE A 122 -2.08 -4.64 10.06
CA PHE A 122 -2.87 -3.75 9.21
C PHE A 122 -2.28 -3.65 7.80
N HIS A 123 -0.96 -3.38 7.71
CA HIS A 123 -0.23 -3.37 6.46
C HIS A 123 -0.39 -4.67 5.67
N HIS A 124 -0.09 -5.82 6.28
CA HIS A 124 -0.18 -7.12 5.64
C HIS A 124 -1.59 -7.40 5.10
N ARG A 125 -2.62 -7.18 5.90
CA ARG A 125 -4.01 -7.42 5.47
C ARG A 125 -4.45 -6.48 4.34
N LEU A 126 -3.99 -5.21 4.32
CA LEU A 126 -4.24 -4.30 3.19
C LEU A 126 -3.60 -4.80 1.90
N VAL A 127 -2.35 -5.30 1.98
CA VAL A 127 -1.68 -5.93 0.82
C VAL A 127 -2.47 -7.14 0.33
N SER A 128 -2.95 -7.98 1.26
CA SER A 128 -3.73 -9.19 0.95
C SER A 128 -5.11 -8.87 0.36
N ILE A 129 -5.81 -7.81 0.78
CA ILE A 129 -7.09 -7.39 0.18
C ILE A 129 -6.87 -6.86 -1.24
N HIS A 130 -5.78 -6.13 -1.47
CA HIS A 130 -5.37 -5.61 -2.77
C HIS A 130 -6.41 -4.68 -3.40
N LEU A 131 -6.60 -3.50 -2.80
CA LEU A 131 -7.71 -2.58 -3.06
C LEU A 131 -7.76 -2.02 -4.49
N PHE A 132 -6.61 -1.66 -5.06
CA PHE A 132 -6.49 -0.83 -6.27
C PHE A 132 -5.89 -1.60 -7.44
N PRO A 133 -6.02 -1.07 -8.69
CA PRO A 133 -5.39 -1.67 -9.87
C PRO A 133 -3.88 -1.84 -9.74
N ASN A 134 -3.19 -0.86 -9.12
CA ASN A 134 -1.76 -0.88 -8.83
C ASN A 134 -1.45 -0.01 -7.61
N GLY A 135 -0.17 0.05 -7.17
CA GLY A 135 0.26 0.91 -6.07
C GLY A 135 -0.07 0.39 -4.67
N ASN A 136 -0.69 -0.79 -4.53
CA ASN A 136 -1.18 -1.31 -3.25
C ASN A 136 -0.11 -1.44 -2.18
N GLY A 137 1.09 -1.94 -2.51
CA GLY A 137 2.18 -2.07 -1.55
C GLY A 137 2.68 -0.71 -1.04
N ARG A 138 2.83 0.29 -1.91
CA ARG A 138 3.22 1.65 -1.52
C ARG A 138 2.16 2.32 -0.66
N HIS A 139 0.89 2.19 -1.06
CA HIS A 139 -0.24 2.69 -0.29
C HIS A 139 -0.33 2.02 1.09
N ALA A 140 -0.21 0.69 1.16
CA ALA A 140 -0.30 -0.04 2.43
C ALA A 140 0.87 0.28 3.40
N ARG A 141 2.07 0.53 2.89
CA ARG A 141 3.19 1.02 3.72
C ARG A 141 2.90 2.40 4.26
N LEU A 142 2.55 3.33 3.39
CA LEU A 142 2.33 4.72 3.78
C LEU A 142 1.20 4.86 4.80
N ILE A 143 0.08 4.14 4.64
CA ILE A 143 -1.01 4.24 5.62
C ILE A 143 -0.68 3.55 6.94
N ALA A 144 0.18 2.52 6.96
CA ALA A 144 0.70 1.94 8.20
C ALA A 144 1.60 2.93 8.95
N ASP A 145 2.44 3.69 8.22
CA ASP A 145 3.26 4.75 8.79
C ASP A 145 2.39 5.89 9.36
N ILE A 146 1.35 6.30 8.64
CA ILE A 146 0.39 7.29 9.14
C ILE A 146 -0.30 6.77 10.42
N LEU A 147 -0.69 5.49 10.47
CA LEU A 147 -1.29 4.89 11.66
C LEU A 147 -0.35 4.99 12.87
N LEU A 148 0.93 4.65 12.67
CA LEU A 148 1.93 4.76 13.73
C LEU A 148 2.07 6.20 14.22
N GLU A 149 2.29 7.16 13.31
CA GLU A 149 2.59 8.54 13.68
C GLU A 149 1.40 9.29 14.25
N THR A 150 0.21 9.15 13.64
CA THR A 150 -0.92 10.05 13.94
C THR A 150 -1.92 9.46 14.93
N VAL A 151 -1.96 8.14 15.07
CA VAL A 151 -2.93 7.44 15.95
C VAL A 151 -2.23 6.74 17.11
N LEU A 152 -1.09 6.08 16.87
CA LEU A 152 -0.39 5.28 17.87
C LEU A 152 0.76 6.02 18.57
N ASP A 153 1.10 7.23 18.12
CA ASP A 153 2.19 8.07 18.66
C ASP A 153 3.55 7.35 18.67
N LYS A 154 3.86 6.71 17.55
CA LYS A 154 5.11 5.96 17.33
C LYS A 154 5.82 6.45 16.06
N ALA A 155 7.14 6.25 16.02
CA ALA A 155 7.91 6.50 14.82
C ALA A 155 7.47 5.56 13.67
N PRO A 156 7.44 6.04 12.42
CA PRO A 156 7.12 5.23 11.26
C PRO A 156 8.10 4.07 11.11
N PHE A 157 7.75 3.09 10.31
CA PHE A 157 8.65 1.98 9.99
C PHE A 157 9.80 2.42 9.08
N THR A 158 10.92 1.72 9.18
CA THR A 158 12.09 1.92 8.30
C THR A 158 11.97 1.15 6.98
N TRP A 159 11.13 0.11 6.95
CA TRP A 159 10.92 -0.78 5.80
C TRP A 159 12.23 -1.35 5.24
N GLY A 160 13.17 -1.73 6.14
CA GLY A 160 14.48 -2.22 5.76
C GLY A 160 15.41 -1.13 5.23
N SER A 161 15.07 0.16 5.41
CA SER A 161 15.80 1.32 4.86
C SER A 161 16.11 1.19 3.35
N ALA A 162 15.29 0.42 2.61
CA ALA A 162 15.58 -0.05 1.27
C ALA A 162 14.59 0.47 0.23
N ASN A 163 15.07 0.55 -1.02
CA ASN A 163 14.19 0.80 -2.16
C ASN A 163 13.43 -0.48 -2.56
N LEU A 164 12.20 -0.61 -2.08
CA LEU A 164 11.32 -1.75 -2.38
C LEU A 164 10.63 -1.68 -3.77
N ILE A 165 10.89 -0.65 -4.55
CA ILE A 165 10.35 -0.49 -5.91
C ILE A 165 11.15 -1.35 -6.90
N VAL A 166 12.47 -1.39 -6.73
CA VAL A 166 13.38 -2.11 -7.60
C VAL A 166 13.54 -3.57 -7.13
N ALA A 167 13.76 -4.49 -8.09
CA ALA A 167 14.11 -5.87 -7.77
C ALA A 167 15.44 -5.92 -6.99
N GLY A 168 15.48 -6.68 -5.89
CA GLY A 168 16.66 -6.77 -5.03
C GLY A 168 16.45 -7.67 -3.83
N VAL A 169 17.50 -7.79 -3.02
CA VAL A 169 17.49 -8.66 -1.82
C VAL A 169 16.44 -8.21 -0.82
N ASP A 170 16.32 -6.90 -0.58
CA ASP A 170 15.41 -6.35 0.42
C ASP A 170 13.94 -6.51 -0.01
N ARG A 171 13.65 -6.30 -1.31
CA ARG A 171 12.32 -6.60 -1.84
C ARG A 171 11.95 -8.07 -1.67
N ARG A 172 12.90 -8.98 -1.89
CA ARG A 172 12.68 -10.43 -1.72
C ARG A 172 12.40 -10.77 -0.26
N LYS A 173 13.21 -10.26 0.69
CA LYS A 173 12.98 -10.42 2.13
C LYS A 173 11.61 -9.88 2.55
N TYR A 174 11.23 -8.71 2.04
CA TYR A 174 9.91 -8.14 2.28
C TYR A 174 8.79 -9.07 1.80
N ILE A 175 8.86 -9.60 0.58
CA ILE A 175 7.85 -10.52 0.05
C ILE A 175 7.81 -11.83 0.86
N GLU A 176 8.97 -12.40 1.20
CA GLU A 176 9.08 -13.60 2.04
C GLU A 176 8.45 -13.37 3.42
N SER A 177 8.62 -12.19 4.00
CA SER A 177 8.01 -11.83 5.29
C SER A 177 6.48 -11.71 5.20
N LEU A 178 5.93 -11.22 4.08
CA LEU A 178 4.47 -11.22 3.84
C LEU A 178 3.93 -12.65 3.68
N VAL A 179 4.64 -13.52 2.95
CA VAL A 179 4.26 -14.94 2.78
C VAL A 179 4.31 -15.70 4.13
N ALA A 180 5.23 -15.36 5.02
CA ALA A 180 5.23 -15.90 6.38
C ALA A 180 4.01 -15.41 7.18
N ALA A 181 3.68 -14.12 7.05
CA ALA A 181 2.50 -13.53 7.70
C ALA A 181 1.17 -14.12 7.19
N ASP A 182 1.07 -14.56 5.92
CA ASP A 182 -0.07 -15.32 5.40
C ASP A 182 -0.32 -16.63 6.18
N LYS A 183 0.75 -17.19 6.76
CA LYS A 183 0.72 -18.38 7.64
C LYS A 183 0.60 -18.02 9.12
N ASN A 184 0.28 -16.78 9.43
CA ASN A 184 0.18 -16.20 10.77
C ASN A 184 1.53 -16.12 11.53
N ASP A 185 2.66 -16.22 10.84
CA ASP A 185 4.00 -15.94 11.37
C ASP A 185 4.40 -14.52 11.03
N TYR A 186 4.13 -13.58 11.95
CA TYR A 186 4.42 -12.17 11.80
C TYR A 186 5.83 -11.76 12.21
N LYS A 187 6.60 -12.69 12.83
CA LYS A 187 7.95 -12.36 13.32
C LYS A 187 8.88 -11.86 12.22
N PRO A 188 8.99 -12.50 11.03
CA PRO A 188 9.84 -11.99 9.94
C PRO A 188 9.44 -10.60 9.46
N LEU A 189 8.12 -10.30 9.42
CA LEU A 189 7.65 -8.98 9.01
C LEU A 189 7.99 -7.92 10.06
N LEU A 190 7.81 -8.20 11.35
CA LEU A 190 8.16 -7.30 12.44
C LEU A 190 9.66 -6.99 12.48
N ASP A 191 10.51 -8.02 12.29
CA ASP A 191 11.95 -7.84 12.20
C ASP A 191 12.33 -6.96 10.98
N PHE A 192 11.66 -7.16 9.84
CA PHE A 192 11.93 -6.41 8.61
C PHE A 192 11.51 -4.93 8.69
N VAL A 193 10.32 -4.63 9.21
CA VAL A 193 9.81 -3.24 9.20
C VAL A 193 10.61 -2.30 10.10
N ARG A 194 11.42 -2.82 11.02
CA ARG A 194 12.28 -2.07 11.94
C ARG A 194 13.79 -2.21 11.64
N SER A 195 14.18 -2.94 10.57
CA SER A 195 15.60 -3.14 10.21
C SER A 195 16.18 -1.95 9.44
#